data_3ab1c46cf91839048e1f75ca5723d423
#
_entry.id   3ab1c46cf91839048e1f75ca5723d423
#
_cell.length_a   1.000
_cell.length_b   1.000
_cell.length_c   1.000
_cell.angle_alpha   90.00
_cell.angle_beta   90.00
_cell.angle_gamma   90.00
#
_symmetry.space_group_name_H-M   'P 1'
#
loop_
_entity.id
_entity.type
_entity.pdbx_description
1 polymer ?
#
loop_
_entity_poly.entity_id
_entity_poly.type
_entity_poly.pdbx_seq_one_letter_code
_entity_poly.pdbx_strand_id
1 'polypeptide(L)'
;LVEAALKDVLDTFGISSAIPHCVLAHIDIQAQLEGVKPGSTALWFQSIAGSDAANGTFDVTVDKMMRHAQDKRGKFGLYFETGQGADFTNGHGFGTDMLVHESRKYGLARSLSGALMQARQRRGEGSDAWVHLNDVAGFIGPEVFRNREQLVRCCLEDIVMGKLHGLMIGLDVCTTLHMDVSLDDLGWCIDQIMPANPGYLMALPTRIDPMLGYLTTGYHDHVHIREKFGYRVNDAMWDFFRELGVIDQQGQPTEHFGDPSWVYLAYCRRKSDTRSDQEILDEAKERIAQVRDRGVFISQGHGQSVSSLAEDLDEHIHRIYEDAKKCIWAQLPEGFEDTIPGGVGIKTQSNDRNDYILHPVSGESLDPESIRRLEKLKVLHGEKHDTLLVLSDGLNALANTTGDQARELIEQLRSELISDGRRVAPEVMVIRSGRVRAGYRVGETMFQGREGRLQIVHVVGERPGSGHRTLSIYITSADGGTWSQASKVDHNITKVVSGIAHTALVPKLGAQTAARILRGLG
;
A
#
# COMPACT_ATOMS: atom_id res chain seq x y z
N LEU A 1 -12.03 11.66 9.80
CA LEU A 1 -13.30 11.03 9.38
C LEU A 1 -13.37 9.58 9.86
N VAL A 2 -12.38 8.71 9.56
CA VAL A 2 -12.39 7.28 9.93
C VAL A 2 -12.48 7.12 11.46
N GLU A 3 -11.65 7.82 12.22
CA GLU A 3 -11.69 7.78 13.69
C GLU A 3 -13.07 8.21 14.25
N ALA A 4 -13.66 9.26 13.68
CA ALA A 4 -14.98 9.73 14.12
C ALA A 4 -16.08 8.71 13.82
N ALA A 5 -16.04 8.05 12.65
CA ALA A 5 -16.99 7.01 12.28
C ALA A 5 -16.85 5.77 13.18
N LEU A 6 -15.61 5.32 13.43
CA LEU A 6 -15.33 4.20 14.33
C LEU A 6 -15.86 4.50 15.74
N LYS A 7 -15.57 5.71 16.26
CA LYS A 7 -16.05 6.13 17.57
C LYS A 7 -17.58 6.17 17.64
N ASP A 8 -18.25 6.69 16.62
CA ASP A 8 -19.71 6.74 16.58
C ASP A 8 -20.34 5.34 16.65
N VAL A 9 -19.79 4.38 15.89
CA VAL A 9 -20.24 2.99 15.92
C VAL A 9 -20.03 2.37 17.30
N LEU A 10 -18.82 2.46 17.85
CA LEU A 10 -18.48 1.88 19.15
C LEU A 10 -19.27 2.48 20.30
N ASP A 11 -19.49 3.81 20.29
CA ASP A 11 -20.33 4.50 21.28
C ASP A 11 -21.80 4.09 21.14
N THR A 12 -22.30 3.92 19.92
CA THR A 12 -23.67 3.47 19.65
C THR A 12 -23.94 2.09 20.23
N PHE A 13 -22.94 1.19 20.17
CA PHE A 13 -23.01 -0.12 20.78
C PHE A 13 -22.59 -0.18 22.25
N GLY A 14 -22.09 0.92 22.82
CA GLY A 14 -21.68 1.00 24.23
C GLY A 14 -20.40 0.24 24.56
N ILE A 15 -19.56 -0.07 23.57
CA ILE A 15 -18.37 -0.93 23.70
C ILE A 15 -17.04 -0.16 23.58
N SER A 16 -17.07 1.15 23.40
CA SER A 16 -15.87 1.96 23.16
C SER A 16 -14.85 1.94 24.31
N SER A 17 -15.31 1.69 25.55
CA SER A 17 -14.43 1.57 26.72
C SER A 17 -13.92 0.14 26.96
N ALA A 18 -14.63 -0.86 26.45
CA ALA A 18 -14.35 -2.28 26.69
C ALA A 18 -13.43 -2.90 25.64
N ILE A 19 -13.44 -2.35 24.41
CA ILE A 19 -12.70 -2.90 23.27
C ILE A 19 -11.58 -1.95 22.88
N PRO A 20 -10.32 -2.37 22.92
CA PRO A 20 -9.20 -1.59 22.42
C PRO A 20 -9.37 -1.32 20.92
N HIS A 21 -9.26 -0.07 20.54
CA HIS A 21 -9.37 0.35 19.15
C HIS A 21 -8.51 1.59 18.89
N CYS A 22 -8.00 1.68 17.69
CA CYS A 22 -7.30 2.87 17.18
C CYS A 22 -7.32 2.88 15.65
N VAL A 23 -6.98 4.02 15.08
CA VAL A 23 -6.68 4.16 13.66
C VAL A 23 -5.18 4.45 13.49
N LEU A 24 -4.61 4.02 12.37
CA LEU A 24 -3.25 4.35 11.98
C LEU A 24 -3.23 5.64 11.18
N ALA A 25 -2.23 6.47 11.42
CA ALA A 25 -1.93 7.62 10.57
C ALA A 25 -0.42 7.76 10.42
N HIS A 26 0.02 8.13 9.22
CA HIS A 26 1.42 8.38 8.93
C HIS A 26 1.99 9.42 9.91
N ILE A 27 3.24 9.23 10.33
CA ILE A 27 3.91 10.03 11.35
C ILE A 27 3.79 11.56 11.10
N ASP A 28 3.95 12.02 9.86
CA ASP A 28 3.86 13.44 9.53
C ASP A 28 2.45 14.01 9.66
N ILE A 29 1.43 13.23 9.24
CA ILE A 29 0.03 13.60 9.35
C ILE A 29 -0.37 13.63 10.83
N GLN A 30 0.05 12.63 11.59
CA GLN A 30 -0.28 12.53 13.00
C GLN A 30 0.40 13.62 13.82
N ALA A 31 1.63 13.99 13.51
CA ALA A 31 2.30 15.10 14.17
C ALA A 31 1.57 16.43 13.96
N GLN A 32 1.02 16.67 12.76
CA GLN A 32 0.18 17.83 12.49
C GLN A 32 -1.14 17.77 13.27
N LEU A 33 -1.80 16.60 13.33
CA LEU A 33 -3.05 16.41 14.08
C LEU A 33 -2.83 16.57 15.60
N GLU A 34 -1.70 16.09 16.13
CA GLU A 34 -1.35 16.22 17.54
C GLU A 34 -1.19 17.70 17.95
N GLY A 35 -0.69 18.55 17.04
CA GLY A 35 -0.66 20.01 17.24
C GLY A 35 -2.03 20.66 17.30
N VAL A 36 -3.04 20.07 16.64
CA VAL A 36 -4.42 20.58 16.62
C VAL A 36 -5.31 19.93 17.69
N LYS A 37 -5.12 18.62 17.91
CA LYS A 37 -5.89 17.80 18.86
C LYS A 37 -4.95 16.89 19.64
N PRO A 38 -4.32 17.39 20.73
CA PRO A 38 -3.42 16.60 21.56
C PRO A 38 -4.11 15.34 22.13
N GLY A 39 -3.37 14.22 22.20
CA GLY A 39 -3.89 12.98 22.75
C GLY A 39 -4.81 12.20 21.81
N SER A 40 -4.65 12.37 20.48
CA SER A 40 -5.34 11.57 19.46
C SER A 40 -5.26 10.07 19.75
N THR A 41 -6.33 9.32 19.40
CA THR A 41 -6.39 7.86 19.52
C THR A 41 -5.57 7.12 18.46
N ALA A 42 -5.07 7.81 17.44
CA ALA A 42 -4.28 7.19 16.38
C ALA A 42 -2.91 6.71 16.86
N LEU A 43 -2.50 5.55 16.39
CA LEU A 43 -1.10 5.10 16.42
C LEU A 43 -0.29 5.87 15.37
N TRP A 44 0.93 6.25 15.70
CA TRP A 44 1.84 6.83 14.72
C TRP A 44 2.49 5.72 13.91
N PHE A 45 2.17 5.70 12.63
CA PHE A 45 2.70 4.75 11.67
C PHE A 45 3.98 5.27 11.02
N GLN A 46 4.96 4.39 10.91
CA GLN A 46 6.12 4.60 10.05
C GLN A 46 6.73 3.28 9.58
N SER A 47 7.21 3.25 8.35
CA SER A 47 8.09 2.19 7.89
C SER A 47 9.49 2.39 8.46
N ILE A 48 10.16 1.29 8.83
CA ILE A 48 11.54 1.30 9.32
C ILE A 48 12.40 0.48 8.37
N ALA A 49 13.53 1.06 7.95
CA ALA A 49 14.58 0.35 7.22
C ALA A 49 15.81 0.11 8.10
N GLY A 50 16.66 -0.84 7.72
CA GLY A 50 17.85 -1.24 8.46
C GLY A 50 19.08 -0.34 8.23
N SER A 51 18.94 0.75 7.49
CA SER A 51 19.99 1.75 7.25
C SER A 51 19.43 3.16 7.18
N ASP A 52 20.22 4.16 7.56
CA ASP A 52 19.85 5.57 7.45
C ASP A 52 19.61 6.00 6.01
N ALA A 53 20.35 5.43 5.06
CA ALA A 53 20.18 5.70 3.64
C ALA A 53 18.80 5.27 3.15
N ALA A 54 18.36 4.06 3.51
CA ALA A 54 17.04 3.57 3.17
C ALA A 54 15.92 4.35 3.88
N ASN A 55 16.09 4.67 5.16
CA ASN A 55 15.14 5.53 5.89
C ASN A 55 15.05 6.92 5.26
N GLY A 56 16.17 7.50 4.84
CA GLY A 56 16.23 8.80 4.18
C GLY A 56 15.48 8.86 2.84
N THR A 57 15.39 7.73 2.12
CA THR A 57 14.62 7.62 0.87
C THR A 57 13.13 7.98 1.07
N PHE A 58 12.59 7.72 2.26
CA PHE A 58 11.20 8.01 2.62
C PHE A 58 11.06 9.24 3.52
N ASP A 59 12.10 10.03 3.68
CA ASP A 59 12.16 11.18 4.61
C ASP A 59 11.82 10.79 6.07
N VAL A 60 12.21 9.60 6.49
CA VAL A 60 12.02 9.09 7.86
C VAL A 60 13.39 8.81 8.50
N THR A 61 14.10 9.88 8.87
CA THR A 61 15.41 9.74 9.53
C THR A 61 15.26 9.31 10.98
N VAL A 62 16.31 8.68 11.55
CA VAL A 62 16.32 8.25 12.96
C VAL A 62 16.06 9.42 13.90
N ASP A 63 16.63 10.60 13.63
CA ASP A 63 16.39 11.82 14.43
C ASP A 63 14.92 12.27 14.38
N LYS A 64 14.29 12.19 13.22
CA LYS A 64 12.86 12.50 13.05
C LYS A 64 12.01 11.50 13.85
N MET A 65 12.27 10.21 13.71
CA MET A 65 11.58 9.16 14.47
C MET A 65 11.74 9.37 15.98
N MET A 66 12.94 9.68 16.46
CA MET A 66 13.23 9.89 17.88
C MET A 66 12.45 11.08 18.43
N ARG A 67 12.44 12.22 17.74
CA ARG A 67 11.65 13.40 18.14
C ARG A 67 10.17 13.05 18.25
N HIS A 68 9.61 12.42 17.22
CA HIS A 68 8.20 12.05 17.22
C HIS A 68 7.86 11.05 18.34
N ALA A 69 8.72 10.07 18.62
CA ALA A 69 8.52 9.15 19.74
C ALA A 69 8.49 9.89 21.10
N GLN A 70 9.34 10.90 21.26
CA GLN A 70 9.38 11.72 22.48
C GLN A 70 8.16 12.65 22.61
N ASP A 71 7.64 13.15 21.50
CA ASP A 71 6.53 14.09 21.48
C ASP A 71 5.15 13.40 21.54
N LYS A 72 5.06 12.11 21.17
CA LYS A 72 3.78 11.37 21.14
C LYS A 72 3.11 11.31 22.51
N ARG A 73 1.84 11.69 22.55
CA ARG A 73 0.97 11.73 23.73
C ARG A 73 -0.18 10.74 23.63
N GLY A 74 -0.88 10.54 24.75
CA GLY A 74 -2.05 9.69 24.81
C GLY A 74 -1.73 8.21 25.00
N LYS A 75 -2.76 7.37 25.04
CA LYS A 75 -2.69 5.93 25.31
C LYS A 75 -2.01 5.16 24.17
N PHE A 76 -2.32 5.50 22.92
CA PHE A 76 -1.79 4.81 21.75
C PHE A 76 -0.45 5.40 21.37
N GLY A 77 0.52 4.54 21.11
CA GLY A 77 1.91 4.91 20.88
C GLY A 77 2.33 4.85 19.42
N LEU A 78 3.20 3.91 19.11
CA LEU A 78 3.86 3.78 17.82
C LEU A 78 3.49 2.46 17.15
N TYR A 79 3.37 2.50 15.83
CA TYR A 79 3.23 1.34 14.98
C TYR A 79 4.32 1.39 13.91
N PHE A 80 5.08 0.33 13.80
CA PHE A 80 6.14 0.21 12.82
C PHE A 80 5.81 -0.87 11.81
N GLU A 81 6.08 -0.61 10.54
CA GLU A 81 6.14 -1.64 9.51
C GLU A 81 7.58 -1.91 9.11
N THR A 82 7.91 -3.17 9.00
CA THR A 82 9.15 -3.68 8.47
C THR A 82 8.86 -4.68 7.35
N GLY A 83 9.88 -5.16 6.68
CA GLY A 83 9.79 -6.23 5.70
C GLY A 83 11.19 -6.73 5.42
N GLN A 84 11.44 -8.01 5.71
CA GLN A 84 12.72 -8.65 5.44
C GLN A 84 13.04 -8.51 3.95
N GLY A 85 14.20 -7.94 3.61
CA GLY A 85 14.59 -7.66 2.22
C GLY A 85 14.27 -6.26 1.70
N ALA A 86 13.55 -5.40 2.45
CA ALA A 86 13.18 -4.05 2.00
C ALA A 86 14.41 -3.19 1.64
N ASP A 87 15.50 -3.31 2.37
CA ASP A 87 16.74 -2.61 2.07
C ASP A 87 17.34 -3.03 0.72
N PHE A 88 17.25 -4.32 0.36
CA PHE A 88 17.68 -4.84 -0.94
C PHE A 88 16.86 -4.28 -2.08
N THR A 89 15.56 -4.38 -1.98
CA THR A 89 14.61 -3.90 -3.00
C THR A 89 14.76 -2.38 -3.25
N ASN A 90 15.12 -1.63 -2.23
CA ASN A 90 15.38 -0.19 -2.34
C ASN A 90 16.83 0.16 -2.72
N GLY A 91 17.66 -0.84 -3.07
CA GLY A 91 19.04 -0.59 -3.51
C GLY A 91 20.03 -0.31 -2.38
N HIS A 92 19.67 -0.58 -1.13
CA HIS A 92 20.46 -0.32 0.07
C HIS A 92 20.94 -1.60 0.78
N GLY A 93 20.97 -2.72 0.07
CA GLY A 93 21.44 -4.00 0.62
C GLY A 93 22.93 -4.01 0.98
N PHE A 94 23.75 -3.32 0.22
CA PHE A 94 25.21 -3.15 0.46
C PHE A 94 25.97 -4.47 0.71
N GLY A 95 25.49 -5.59 0.16
CA GLY A 95 26.08 -6.91 0.37
C GLY A 95 25.88 -7.49 1.79
N THR A 96 25.07 -6.87 2.61
CA THR A 96 24.71 -7.32 3.97
C THR A 96 23.50 -8.26 3.89
N ASP A 97 23.50 -9.34 4.67
CA ASP A 97 22.38 -10.27 4.77
C ASP A 97 21.08 -9.57 5.20
N MET A 98 19.95 -9.98 4.62
CA MET A 98 18.61 -9.43 4.91
C MET A 98 18.28 -9.49 6.40
N LEU A 99 18.62 -10.60 7.06
CA LEU A 99 18.35 -10.82 8.46
C LEU A 99 19.08 -9.82 9.36
N VAL A 100 20.29 -9.39 8.96
CA VAL A 100 21.05 -8.35 9.68
C VAL A 100 20.36 -6.99 9.56
N HIS A 101 19.86 -6.63 8.37
CA HIS A 101 19.08 -5.41 8.19
C HIS A 101 17.80 -5.46 9.03
N GLU A 102 17.09 -6.59 9.03
CA GLU A 102 15.86 -6.78 9.80
C GLU A 102 16.15 -6.65 11.30
N SER A 103 17.18 -7.30 11.82
CA SER A 103 17.59 -7.19 13.22
C SER A 103 17.88 -5.75 13.65
N ARG A 104 18.45 -4.92 12.78
CA ARG A 104 18.67 -3.48 13.05
C ARG A 104 17.35 -2.73 13.20
N LYS A 105 16.34 -3.05 12.38
CA LYS A 105 15.00 -2.46 12.47
C LYS A 105 14.35 -2.75 13.81
N TYR A 106 14.44 -3.99 14.27
CA TYR A 106 13.93 -4.39 15.59
C TYR A 106 14.67 -3.66 16.74
N GLY A 107 15.99 -3.53 16.64
CA GLY A 107 16.78 -2.72 17.57
C GLY A 107 16.37 -1.25 17.61
N LEU A 108 16.10 -0.66 16.44
CA LEU A 108 15.60 0.71 16.32
C LEU A 108 14.20 0.84 16.94
N ALA A 109 13.26 -0.05 16.59
CA ALA A 109 11.90 -0.05 17.14
C ALA A 109 11.91 -0.16 18.68
N ARG A 110 12.78 -1.02 19.24
CA ARG A 110 12.98 -1.12 20.69
C ARG A 110 13.50 0.19 21.29
N SER A 111 14.46 0.86 20.64
CA SER A 111 15.00 2.14 21.10
C SER A 111 13.94 3.24 21.10
N LEU A 112 13.12 3.31 20.04
CA LEU A 112 12.01 4.27 19.93
C LEU A 112 10.92 3.99 20.97
N SER A 113 10.60 2.72 21.23
CA SER A 113 9.71 2.31 22.32
C SER A 113 10.22 2.81 23.67
N GLY A 114 11.52 2.61 23.95
CA GLY A 114 12.16 3.13 25.17
C GLY A 114 12.08 4.65 25.29
N ALA A 115 12.34 5.38 24.22
CA ALA A 115 12.23 6.84 24.19
C ALA A 115 10.82 7.34 24.47
N LEU A 116 9.80 6.71 23.86
CA LEU A 116 8.39 7.00 24.12
C LEU A 116 8.04 6.79 25.61
N MET A 117 8.38 5.62 26.16
CA MET A 117 8.06 5.28 27.55
C MET A 117 8.70 6.24 28.54
N GLN A 118 9.98 6.59 28.34
CA GLN A 118 10.68 7.56 29.17
C GLN A 118 10.06 8.97 29.08
N ALA A 119 9.67 9.40 27.88
CA ALA A 119 9.02 10.69 27.70
C ALA A 119 7.65 10.74 28.38
N ARG A 120 6.85 9.68 28.27
CA ARG A 120 5.57 9.53 28.98
C ARG A 120 5.73 9.55 30.49
N GLN A 121 6.69 8.79 31.00
CA GLN A 121 6.99 8.76 32.44
C GLN A 121 7.35 10.15 32.97
N ARG A 122 8.20 10.89 32.26
CA ARG A 122 8.55 12.29 32.62
C ARG A 122 7.35 13.22 32.65
N ARG A 123 6.33 12.97 31.82
CA ARG A 123 5.07 13.74 31.78
C ARG A 123 4.00 13.23 32.74
N GLY A 124 4.24 12.13 33.46
CA GLY A 124 3.24 11.53 34.36
C GLY A 124 2.12 10.78 33.65
N GLU A 125 2.30 10.40 32.38
CA GLU A 125 1.30 9.70 31.55
C GLU A 125 1.31 8.17 31.73
N GLY A 126 2.16 7.63 32.60
CA GLY A 126 2.39 6.20 32.73
C GLY A 126 3.34 5.65 31.66
N SER A 127 3.62 4.33 31.71
CA SER A 127 4.56 3.66 30.81
C SER A 127 3.92 2.57 29.94
N ASP A 128 2.60 2.59 29.78
CA ASP A 128 1.80 1.53 29.18
C ASP A 128 1.29 1.85 27.76
N ALA A 129 1.97 2.71 27.02
CA ALA A 129 1.61 3.01 25.63
C ALA A 129 1.78 1.78 24.75
N TRP A 130 0.87 1.62 23.80
CA TRP A 130 0.97 0.57 22.79
C TRP A 130 2.10 0.87 21.81
N VAL A 131 2.98 -0.11 21.64
CA VAL A 131 4.03 -0.09 20.62
C VAL A 131 3.99 -1.42 19.90
N HIS A 132 3.70 -1.39 18.63
CA HIS A 132 3.52 -2.55 17.78
C HIS A 132 4.56 -2.53 16.66
N LEU A 133 5.09 -3.70 16.34
CA LEU A 133 5.88 -3.94 15.15
C LEU A 133 5.13 -4.94 14.27
N ASN A 134 4.97 -4.62 12.99
CA ASN A 134 4.35 -5.49 12.01
C ASN A 134 5.36 -5.83 10.91
N ASP A 135 5.62 -7.11 10.71
CA ASP A 135 6.37 -7.56 9.55
C ASP A 135 5.41 -7.79 8.37
N VAL A 136 5.68 -7.10 7.26
CA VAL A 136 5.00 -7.24 5.97
C VAL A 136 5.81 -8.25 5.15
N ALA A 137 5.63 -9.54 5.47
CA ALA A 137 6.59 -10.60 5.18
C ALA A 137 6.89 -10.79 3.68
N GLY A 138 5.90 -10.93 2.84
CA GLY A 138 6.08 -11.21 1.41
C GLY A 138 5.83 -10.01 0.49
N PHE A 139 5.71 -8.81 1.03
CA PHE A 139 5.44 -7.60 0.24
C PHE A 139 6.59 -7.20 -0.70
N ILE A 140 7.79 -7.63 -0.39
CA ILE A 140 9.03 -7.22 -1.07
C ILE A 140 9.08 -7.73 -2.51
N GLY A 141 8.77 -9.00 -2.74
CA GLY A 141 8.69 -9.57 -4.08
C GLY A 141 9.61 -10.77 -4.31
N PRO A 142 9.58 -11.36 -5.52
CA PRO A 142 10.22 -12.62 -5.84
C PRO A 142 11.74 -12.54 -5.89
N GLU A 143 12.32 -11.37 -5.94
CA GLU A 143 13.77 -11.15 -5.81
C GLU A 143 14.29 -11.51 -4.43
N VAL A 144 13.41 -11.54 -3.42
CA VAL A 144 13.72 -11.86 -2.02
C VAL A 144 13.12 -13.21 -1.63
N PHE A 145 11.81 -13.38 -1.81
CA PHE A 145 11.07 -14.62 -1.52
C PHE A 145 10.34 -15.10 -2.77
N ARG A 146 10.44 -16.40 -3.08
CA ARG A 146 9.87 -16.96 -4.30
C ARG A 146 8.67 -17.86 -4.04
N ASN A 147 8.64 -18.56 -2.91
CA ASN A 147 7.65 -19.59 -2.62
C ASN A 147 7.14 -19.49 -1.17
N ARG A 148 6.13 -20.29 -0.87
CA ARG A 148 5.43 -20.28 0.43
C ARG A 148 6.33 -20.75 1.58
N GLU A 149 7.28 -21.64 1.35
CA GLU A 149 8.21 -22.13 2.37
C GLU A 149 9.15 -21.00 2.82
N GLN A 150 9.61 -20.18 1.89
CA GLN A 150 10.43 -19.00 2.18
C GLN A 150 9.61 -17.92 2.90
N LEU A 151 8.34 -17.72 2.53
CA LEU A 151 7.42 -16.83 3.22
C LEU A 151 7.22 -17.25 4.69
N VAL A 152 6.95 -18.54 4.94
CA VAL A 152 6.81 -19.08 6.30
C VAL A 152 8.09 -18.88 7.10
N ARG A 153 9.25 -19.17 6.50
CA ARG A 153 10.55 -18.98 7.16
C ARG A 153 10.73 -17.52 7.58
N CYS A 154 10.47 -16.56 6.71
CA CYS A 154 10.55 -15.13 7.00
C CYS A 154 9.67 -14.79 8.22
N CYS A 155 8.41 -15.16 8.19
CA CYS A 155 7.49 -14.89 9.30
C CYS A 155 7.96 -15.48 10.64
N LEU A 156 8.51 -16.70 10.63
CA LEU A 156 9.02 -17.34 11.83
C LEU A 156 10.30 -16.67 12.37
N GLU A 157 11.21 -16.26 11.49
CA GLU A 157 12.41 -15.51 11.85
C GLU A 157 12.04 -14.18 12.51
N ASP A 158 11.06 -13.47 11.95
CA ASP A 158 10.63 -12.18 12.45
C ASP A 158 9.87 -12.28 13.78
N ILE A 159 9.03 -13.30 13.97
CA ILE A 159 8.41 -13.59 15.27
C ILE A 159 9.48 -13.81 16.35
N VAL A 160 10.49 -14.61 16.05
CA VAL A 160 11.59 -14.90 17.01
C VAL A 160 12.36 -13.64 17.34
N MET A 161 12.77 -12.86 16.34
CA MET A 161 13.49 -11.60 16.57
C MET A 161 12.65 -10.61 17.39
N GLY A 162 11.38 -10.43 17.05
CA GLY A 162 10.49 -9.54 17.80
C GLY A 162 10.38 -9.93 19.27
N LYS A 163 10.16 -11.22 19.54
CA LYS A 163 10.06 -11.74 20.91
C LYS A 163 11.37 -11.59 21.69
N LEU A 164 12.52 -11.83 21.06
CA LEU A 164 13.83 -11.64 21.69
C LEU A 164 14.11 -10.16 22.03
N HIS A 165 13.57 -9.24 21.24
CA HIS A 165 13.64 -7.81 21.53
C HIS A 165 12.59 -7.33 22.55
N GLY A 166 11.69 -8.19 23.02
CA GLY A 166 10.59 -7.83 23.92
C GLY A 166 9.54 -6.94 23.27
N LEU A 167 9.37 -7.04 21.95
CA LEU A 167 8.37 -6.32 21.18
C LEU A 167 7.14 -7.19 20.93
N MET A 168 5.97 -6.54 20.84
CA MET A 168 4.80 -7.18 20.27
C MET A 168 4.97 -7.20 18.76
N ILE A 169 5.13 -8.39 18.21
CA ILE A 169 5.26 -8.62 16.77
C ILE A 169 3.95 -9.10 16.19
N GLY A 170 3.45 -8.39 15.18
CA GLY A 170 2.37 -8.80 14.32
C GLY A 170 2.88 -9.15 12.94
N LEU A 171 2.06 -9.80 12.17
CA LEU A 171 2.38 -10.20 10.80
C LEU A 171 1.31 -9.75 9.82
N ASP A 172 1.78 -9.29 8.68
CA ASP A 172 1.06 -9.36 7.44
C ASP A 172 1.60 -10.56 6.65
N VAL A 173 0.93 -11.70 6.77
CA VAL A 173 1.29 -12.93 6.03
C VAL A 173 0.89 -12.70 4.59
N CYS A 174 1.67 -11.92 3.87
CA CYS A 174 1.34 -11.43 2.55
C CYS A 174 2.34 -11.89 1.48
N THR A 175 1.88 -11.83 0.26
CA THR A 175 2.67 -12.14 -0.93
C THR A 175 2.25 -11.24 -2.09
N THR A 176 3.21 -10.84 -2.91
CA THR A 176 2.92 -10.11 -4.14
C THR A 176 2.52 -11.08 -5.25
N LEU A 177 1.70 -10.61 -6.20
CA LEU A 177 1.13 -11.44 -7.27
C LEU A 177 2.16 -12.06 -8.23
N HIS A 178 3.39 -11.58 -8.22
CA HIS A 178 4.48 -12.10 -9.06
C HIS A 178 5.35 -13.15 -8.35
N MET A 179 5.08 -13.45 -7.07
CA MET A 179 5.66 -14.59 -6.37
C MET A 179 4.90 -15.88 -6.72
N ASP A 180 5.56 -17.02 -6.51
CA ASP A 180 4.95 -18.34 -6.66
C ASP A 180 4.26 -18.77 -5.35
N VAL A 181 3.28 -17.98 -4.96
CA VAL A 181 2.41 -18.20 -3.80
C VAL A 181 0.97 -17.89 -4.24
N SER A 182 0.10 -18.87 -4.16
CA SER A 182 -1.30 -18.73 -4.57
C SER A 182 -2.19 -18.28 -3.41
N LEU A 183 -3.46 -17.98 -3.72
CA LEU A 183 -4.49 -17.74 -2.70
C LEU A 183 -4.64 -18.94 -1.75
N ASP A 184 -4.56 -20.16 -2.27
CA ASP A 184 -4.72 -21.39 -1.49
C ASP A 184 -3.51 -21.68 -0.60
N ASP A 185 -2.30 -21.26 -1.02
CA ASP A 185 -1.09 -21.40 -0.22
C ASP A 185 -1.11 -20.61 1.08
N LEU A 186 -1.84 -19.50 1.14
CA LEU A 186 -1.93 -18.67 2.35
C LEU A 186 -2.50 -19.44 3.54
N GLY A 187 -3.50 -20.30 3.34
CA GLY A 187 -4.03 -21.15 4.40
C GLY A 187 -2.97 -22.08 4.99
N TRP A 188 -2.16 -22.70 4.13
CA TRP A 188 -1.03 -23.52 4.57
C TRP A 188 0.02 -22.68 5.32
N CYS A 189 0.36 -21.49 4.85
CA CYS A 189 1.30 -20.59 5.53
C CYS A 189 0.83 -20.25 6.95
N ILE A 190 -0.43 -19.87 7.10
CA ILE A 190 -1.06 -19.58 8.40
C ILE A 190 -0.90 -20.76 9.35
N ASP A 191 -1.20 -21.97 8.88
CA ASP A 191 -1.11 -23.20 9.67
C ASP A 191 0.31 -23.48 10.18
N GLN A 192 1.34 -23.11 9.43
CA GLN A 192 2.74 -23.26 9.83
C GLN A 192 3.20 -22.16 10.80
N ILE A 193 2.65 -20.94 10.67
CA ILE A 193 3.09 -19.77 11.43
C ILE A 193 2.43 -19.67 12.80
N MET A 194 1.14 -19.98 12.88
CA MET A 194 0.35 -19.77 14.10
C MET A 194 0.88 -20.49 15.36
N PRO A 195 1.50 -21.69 15.28
CA PRO A 195 2.14 -22.29 16.46
C PRO A 195 3.24 -21.44 17.10
N ALA A 196 3.84 -20.50 16.36
CA ALA A 196 4.81 -19.56 16.91
C ALA A 196 4.16 -18.38 17.66
N ASN A 197 2.82 -18.29 17.65
CA ASN A 197 2.03 -17.35 18.42
C ASN A 197 2.43 -15.88 18.19
N PRO A 198 2.22 -15.31 16.97
CA PRO A 198 2.34 -13.88 16.72
C PRO A 198 1.33 -13.10 17.59
N GLY A 199 1.63 -11.84 17.89
CA GLY A 199 0.77 -10.99 18.71
C GLY A 199 -0.54 -10.61 18.04
N TYR A 200 -0.55 -10.50 16.71
CA TYR A 200 -1.73 -10.27 15.87
C TYR A 200 -1.42 -10.61 14.41
N LEU A 201 -2.46 -10.68 13.60
CA LEU A 201 -2.37 -10.78 12.14
C LEU A 201 -3.17 -9.65 11.51
N MET A 202 -2.66 -9.11 10.41
CA MET A 202 -3.44 -8.23 9.54
C MET A 202 -4.56 -9.01 8.88
N ALA A 203 -5.68 -8.35 8.57
CA ALA A 203 -6.79 -8.98 7.89
C ALA A 203 -7.52 -8.01 6.97
N LEU A 204 -7.92 -8.51 5.81
CA LEU A 204 -8.78 -7.86 4.85
C LEU A 204 -10.16 -8.52 4.80
N PRO A 205 -11.16 -7.88 4.19
CA PRO A 205 -12.45 -8.54 3.94
C PRO A 205 -12.33 -9.86 3.17
N THR A 206 -11.35 -9.93 2.25
CA THR A 206 -10.93 -11.15 1.55
C THR A 206 -9.41 -11.21 1.54
N ARG A 207 -8.81 -12.18 0.83
CA ARG A 207 -7.34 -12.32 0.72
C ARG A 207 -6.66 -11.34 -0.24
N ILE A 208 -7.42 -10.53 -0.99
CA ILE A 208 -6.86 -9.59 -1.97
C ILE A 208 -6.89 -8.17 -1.41
N ASP A 209 -5.72 -7.53 -1.35
CA ASP A 209 -5.63 -6.10 -1.05
C ASP A 209 -6.02 -5.28 -2.29
N PRO A 210 -7.05 -4.40 -2.17
CA PRO A 210 -7.53 -3.64 -3.31
C PRO A 210 -6.61 -2.48 -3.72
N MET A 211 -5.69 -2.08 -2.85
CA MET A 211 -4.88 -0.87 -3.06
C MET A 211 -3.47 -1.19 -3.56
N LEU A 212 -2.80 -2.16 -2.94
CA LEU A 212 -1.38 -2.45 -3.18
C LEU A 212 -1.13 -3.66 -4.08
N GLY A 213 -2.18 -4.38 -4.46
CA GLY A 213 -2.06 -5.54 -5.37
C GLY A 213 -1.22 -6.67 -4.79
N TYR A 214 -1.45 -7.03 -3.55
CA TYR A 214 -0.87 -8.21 -2.90
C TYR A 214 -1.96 -9.06 -2.24
N LEU A 215 -1.59 -10.27 -1.85
CA LEU A 215 -2.44 -11.19 -1.11
C LEU A 215 -2.04 -11.17 0.36
N THR A 216 -3.03 -11.29 1.24
CA THR A 216 -2.82 -11.44 2.68
C THR A 216 -3.99 -12.20 3.32
N THR A 217 -3.97 -12.37 4.63
CA THR A 217 -5.05 -13.06 5.36
C THR A 217 -6.38 -12.29 5.28
N GLY A 218 -7.47 -13.03 5.12
CA GLY A 218 -8.84 -12.51 5.12
C GLY A 218 -9.54 -12.71 6.46
N TYR A 219 -10.71 -12.10 6.67
CA TYR A 219 -11.51 -12.29 7.88
C TYR A 219 -11.89 -13.75 8.11
N HIS A 220 -12.16 -14.52 7.06
CA HIS A 220 -12.46 -15.95 7.15
C HIS A 220 -11.28 -16.79 7.64
N ASP A 221 -10.03 -16.38 7.35
CA ASP A 221 -8.83 -17.03 7.89
C ASP A 221 -8.75 -16.89 9.42
N HIS A 222 -9.22 -15.77 9.97
CA HIS A 222 -9.27 -15.58 11.41
C HIS A 222 -10.30 -16.50 12.09
N VAL A 223 -11.39 -16.82 11.40
CA VAL A 223 -12.34 -17.84 11.86
C VAL A 223 -11.67 -19.22 11.88
N HIS A 224 -10.98 -19.60 10.79
CA HIS A 224 -10.22 -20.85 10.70
C HIS A 224 -9.17 -20.97 11.84
N ILE A 225 -8.39 -19.91 12.08
CA ILE A 225 -7.39 -19.86 13.17
C ILE A 225 -8.05 -20.13 14.53
N ARG A 226 -9.19 -19.52 14.82
CA ARG A 226 -9.92 -19.72 16.07
C ARG A 226 -10.40 -21.16 16.23
N GLU A 227 -10.98 -21.72 15.18
CA GLU A 227 -11.44 -23.12 15.20
C GLU A 227 -10.28 -24.10 15.38
N LYS A 228 -9.21 -23.93 14.61
CA LYS A 228 -8.08 -24.87 14.57
C LYS A 228 -7.20 -24.82 15.81
N PHE A 229 -6.90 -23.61 16.32
CA PHE A 229 -5.96 -23.40 17.42
C PHE A 229 -6.63 -23.09 18.76
N GLY A 230 -7.96 -23.07 18.81
CA GLY A 230 -8.71 -22.81 20.03
C GLY A 230 -8.66 -21.38 20.52
N TYR A 231 -8.33 -20.41 19.65
CA TYR A 231 -8.35 -18.99 20.01
C TYR A 231 -9.79 -18.45 20.00
N ARG A 232 -10.02 -17.45 20.80
CA ARG A 232 -11.23 -16.64 20.73
C ARG A 232 -10.92 -15.17 21.00
N VAL A 233 -11.86 -14.30 20.66
CA VAL A 233 -11.82 -12.87 21.02
C VAL A 233 -11.87 -12.70 22.55
N ASN A 234 -11.54 -11.50 23.07
CA ASN A 234 -11.68 -11.19 24.48
C ASN A 234 -13.15 -11.32 24.95
N ASP A 235 -13.37 -11.41 26.27
CA ASP A 235 -14.69 -11.66 26.82
C ASP A 235 -15.71 -10.57 26.44
N ALA A 236 -15.30 -9.29 26.45
CA ALA A 236 -16.18 -8.19 26.08
C ALA A 236 -16.68 -8.30 24.62
N MET A 237 -15.79 -8.70 23.71
CA MET A 237 -16.17 -8.91 22.30
C MET A 237 -17.01 -10.17 22.13
N TRP A 238 -16.73 -11.21 22.91
CA TRP A 238 -17.52 -12.44 22.91
C TRP A 238 -18.96 -12.20 23.37
N ASP A 239 -19.14 -11.44 24.45
CA ASP A 239 -20.44 -11.04 24.95
C ASP A 239 -21.19 -10.14 23.97
N PHE A 240 -20.47 -9.23 23.32
CA PHE A 240 -21.04 -8.39 22.26
C PHE A 240 -21.53 -9.20 21.05
N PHE A 241 -20.82 -10.23 20.63
CA PHE A 241 -21.27 -11.13 19.56
C PHE A 241 -22.56 -11.88 19.93
N ARG A 242 -22.70 -12.31 21.21
CA ARG A 242 -23.93 -12.90 21.72
C ARG A 242 -25.07 -11.88 21.74
N GLU A 243 -24.80 -10.67 22.20
CA GLU A 243 -25.79 -9.59 22.22
C GLU A 243 -26.29 -9.22 20.82
N LEU A 244 -25.41 -9.23 19.83
CA LEU A 244 -25.77 -9.04 18.42
C LEU A 244 -26.52 -10.25 17.84
N GLY A 245 -26.47 -11.39 18.47
CA GLY A 245 -27.07 -12.62 17.97
C GLY A 245 -26.32 -13.25 16.78
N VAL A 246 -25.04 -12.88 16.57
CA VAL A 246 -24.22 -13.53 15.54
C VAL A 246 -23.62 -14.86 16.01
N ILE A 247 -23.55 -15.08 17.33
CA ILE A 247 -23.30 -16.38 17.97
C ILE A 247 -24.37 -16.62 19.03
N ASP A 248 -24.67 -17.90 19.28
CA ASP A 248 -25.64 -18.33 20.31
C ASP A 248 -25.00 -18.32 21.72
N GLN A 249 -25.76 -18.78 22.73
CA GLN A 249 -25.31 -18.87 24.12
C GLN A 249 -24.16 -19.86 24.31
N GLN A 250 -24.04 -20.85 23.44
CA GLN A 250 -22.96 -21.83 23.41
C GLN A 250 -21.76 -21.36 22.61
N GLY A 251 -21.85 -20.18 21.97
CA GLY A 251 -20.80 -19.60 21.12
C GLY A 251 -20.76 -20.18 19.71
N GLN A 252 -21.84 -20.89 19.30
CA GLN A 252 -21.93 -21.39 17.94
C GLN A 252 -22.46 -20.31 16.99
N PRO A 253 -21.97 -20.26 15.74
CA PRO A 253 -22.48 -19.34 14.72
C PRO A 253 -23.98 -19.49 14.52
N THR A 254 -24.66 -18.35 14.38
CA THR A 254 -26.09 -18.30 14.00
C THR A 254 -26.24 -18.02 12.50
N GLU A 255 -27.47 -17.90 12.01
CA GLU A 255 -27.77 -17.47 10.63
C GLU A 255 -27.28 -16.06 10.29
N HIS A 256 -26.99 -15.25 11.31
CA HIS A 256 -26.47 -13.88 11.14
C HIS A 256 -24.93 -13.81 11.16
N PHE A 257 -24.26 -14.96 11.31
CA PHE A 257 -22.80 -15.00 11.31
C PHE A 257 -22.22 -14.59 9.96
N GLY A 258 -21.30 -13.64 9.96
CA GLY A 258 -20.69 -13.12 8.74
C GLY A 258 -21.58 -12.18 7.91
N ASP A 259 -22.74 -11.76 8.43
CA ASP A 259 -23.63 -10.82 7.74
C ASP A 259 -23.47 -9.37 8.24
N PRO A 260 -22.75 -8.50 7.51
CA PRO A 260 -22.62 -7.10 7.88
C PRO A 260 -23.95 -6.33 7.76
N SER A 261 -24.92 -6.80 6.97
CA SER A 261 -26.23 -6.16 6.84
C SER A 261 -27.02 -6.28 8.15
N TRP A 262 -26.89 -7.40 8.84
CA TRP A 262 -27.47 -7.61 10.17
C TRP A 262 -26.89 -6.64 11.21
N VAL A 263 -25.57 -6.46 11.21
CA VAL A 263 -24.90 -5.51 12.11
C VAL A 263 -25.34 -4.08 11.80
N TYR A 264 -25.51 -3.74 10.53
CA TYR A 264 -26.03 -2.43 10.12
C TYR A 264 -27.46 -2.21 10.59
N LEU A 265 -28.33 -3.20 10.48
CA LEU A 265 -29.70 -3.15 11.03
C LEU A 265 -29.66 -2.86 12.54
N ALA A 266 -28.85 -3.62 13.29
CA ALA A 266 -28.70 -3.43 14.74
C ALA A 266 -28.21 -2.01 15.08
N TYR A 267 -27.26 -1.48 14.31
CA TYR A 267 -26.78 -0.09 14.46
C TYR A 267 -27.91 0.92 14.21
N CYS A 268 -28.67 0.81 13.13
CA CYS A 268 -29.77 1.70 12.80
C CYS A 268 -30.86 1.67 13.90
N ARG A 269 -31.20 0.50 14.44
CA ARG A 269 -32.15 0.37 15.55
C ARG A 269 -31.68 1.10 16.81
N ARG A 270 -30.40 1.01 17.15
CA ARG A 270 -29.82 1.77 18.28
C ARG A 270 -29.80 3.27 18.06
N LYS A 271 -29.76 3.72 16.80
CA LYS A 271 -29.94 5.15 16.42
C LYS A 271 -31.40 5.58 16.33
N SER A 272 -32.37 4.73 16.78
CA SER A 272 -33.80 5.00 16.73
C SER A 272 -34.37 5.17 15.31
N ASP A 273 -33.79 4.49 14.32
CA ASP A 273 -34.33 4.44 12.96
C ASP A 273 -35.64 3.67 12.96
N THR A 274 -36.71 4.29 12.48
CA THR A 274 -38.07 3.76 12.51
C THR A 274 -38.52 3.10 11.20
N ARG A 275 -37.66 3.06 10.19
CA ARG A 275 -37.94 2.36 8.93
C ARG A 275 -38.14 0.86 9.19
N SER A 276 -38.77 0.16 8.26
CA SER A 276 -38.87 -1.30 8.35
C SER A 276 -37.50 -1.98 8.30
N ASP A 277 -37.37 -3.19 8.85
CA ASP A 277 -36.13 -3.95 8.79
C ASP A 277 -35.72 -4.21 7.35
N GLN A 278 -36.69 -4.48 6.45
CA GLN A 278 -36.42 -4.72 5.03
C GLN A 278 -35.81 -3.50 4.34
N GLU A 279 -36.31 -2.30 4.60
CA GLU A 279 -35.75 -1.06 4.02
C GLU A 279 -34.31 -0.81 4.45
N ILE A 280 -34.00 -1.10 5.72
CA ILE A 280 -32.62 -0.94 6.25
C ILE A 280 -31.69 -2.00 5.67
N LEU A 281 -32.14 -3.26 5.58
CA LEU A 281 -31.36 -4.35 5.01
C LEU A 281 -31.10 -4.15 3.51
N ASP A 282 -32.09 -3.62 2.77
CA ASP A 282 -31.91 -3.31 1.35
C ASP A 282 -30.90 -2.17 1.16
N GLU A 283 -30.95 -1.13 1.98
CA GLU A 283 -29.93 -0.08 2.00
C GLU A 283 -28.54 -0.64 2.32
N ALA A 284 -28.42 -1.54 3.29
CA ALA A 284 -27.15 -2.17 3.64
C ALA A 284 -26.55 -2.96 2.47
N LYS A 285 -27.37 -3.74 1.77
CA LYS A 285 -26.95 -4.49 0.58
C LYS A 285 -26.48 -3.57 -0.55
N GLU A 286 -27.23 -2.49 -0.80
CA GLU A 286 -26.82 -1.49 -1.81
C GLU A 286 -25.48 -0.85 -1.47
N ARG A 287 -25.27 -0.47 -0.21
CA ARG A 287 -23.99 0.09 0.26
C ARG A 287 -22.83 -0.89 0.11
N ILE A 288 -23.06 -2.18 0.42
CA ILE A 288 -22.05 -3.22 0.23
C ILE A 288 -21.71 -3.38 -1.27
N ALA A 289 -22.73 -3.39 -2.14
CA ALA A 289 -22.51 -3.45 -3.59
C ALA A 289 -21.65 -2.27 -4.07
N GLN A 290 -21.97 -1.03 -3.64
CA GLN A 290 -21.19 0.17 -3.97
C GLN A 290 -19.73 0.09 -3.48
N VAL A 291 -19.48 -0.55 -2.34
CA VAL A 291 -18.12 -0.76 -1.81
C VAL A 291 -17.39 -1.83 -2.62
N ARG A 292 -18.07 -2.92 -3.01
CA ARG A 292 -17.52 -3.96 -3.89
C ARG A 292 -17.16 -3.41 -5.27
N ASP A 293 -18.00 -2.55 -5.84
CA ASP A 293 -17.73 -1.88 -7.12
C ASP A 293 -16.45 -1.02 -7.09
N ARG A 294 -16.01 -0.62 -5.90
CA ARG A 294 -14.74 0.09 -5.69
C ARG A 294 -13.55 -0.82 -5.39
N GLY A 295 -13.73 -2.14 -5.48
CA GLY A 295 -12.68 -3.13 -5.28
C GLY A 295 -12.49 -3.60 -3.83
N VAL A 296 -13.39 -3.25 -2.91
CA VAL A 296 -13.37 -3.76 -1.51
C VAL A 296 -14.45 -4.83 -1.37
N PHE A 297 -14.05 -6.09 -1.39
CA PHE A 297 -14.94 -7.24 -1.52
C PHE A 297 -15.45 -7.72 -0.15
N ILE A 298 -16.40 -7.02 0.45
CA ILE A 298 -17.03 -7.38 1.71
C ILE A 298 -17.91 -8.62 1.50
N SER A 299 -17.70 -9.68 2.30
CA SER A 299 -18.56 -10.87 2.31
C SER A 299 -19.92 -10.58 2.95
N GLN A 300 -20.96 -11.28 2.48
CA GLN A 300 -22.27 -11.38 3.11
C GLN A 300 -22.55 -12.85 3.37
N GLY A 301 -22.45 -13.27 4.64
CA GLY A 301 -22.50 -14.67 5.03
C GLY A 301 -21.17 -15.40 4.80
N HIS A 302 -21.28 -16.72 4.68
CA HIS A 302 -20.14 -17.64 4.50
C HIS A 302 -20.51 -18.76 3.53
N GLY A 303 -19.53 -19.57 3.12
CA GLY A 303 -19.72 -20.74 2.26
C GLY A 303 -20.17 -21.97 3.05
N GLN A 304 -19.69 -23.16 2.66
CA GLN A 304 -20.05 -24.43 3.29
C GLN A 304 -19.58 -24.53 4.76
N SER A 305 -18.50 -23.87 5.11
CA SER A 305 -18.05 -23.70 6.49
C SER A 305 -18.05 -22.22 6.87
N VAL A 306 -18.13 -21.93 8.17
CA VAL A 306 -18.07 -20.55 8.68
C VAL A 306 -16.72 -19.87 8.44
N SER A 307 -15.69 -20.66 8.16
CA SER A 307 -14.34 -20.22 7.79
C SER A 307 -14.10 -20.15 6.28
N SER A 308 -15.12 -20.30 5.44
CA SER A 308 -15.01 -20.17 3.98
C SER A 308 -15.80 -18.96 3.47
N LEU A 309 -15.33 -18.36 2.38
CA LEU A 309 -16.09 -17.32 1.67
C LEU A 309 -17.35 -17.90 1.04
N ALA A 310 -18.37 -17.06 0.82
CA ALA A 310 -19.52 -17.40 -0.01
C ALA A 310 -19.04 -17.76 -1.42
N GLU A 311 -19.62 -18.80 -2.02
CA GLU A 311 -19.13 -19.42 -3.26
C GLU A 311 -19.01 -18.42 -4.42
N ASP A 312 -20.00 -17.56 -4.61
CA ASP A 312 -20.01 -16.53 -5.65
C ASP A 312 -18.88 -15.49 -5.46
N LEU A 313 -18.59 -15.14 -4.21
CA LEU A 313 -17.51 -14.22 -3.88
C LEU A 313 -16.14 -14.89 -4.04
N ASP A 314 -16.00 -16.13 -3.60
CA ASP A 314 -14.76 -16.90 -3.74
C ASP A 314 -14.37 -17.06 -5.21
N GLU A 315 -15.30 -17.46 -6.06
CA GLU A 315 -15.11 -17.52 -7.51
C GLU A 315 -14.73 -16.16 -8.11
N HIS A 316 -15.34 -15.08 -7.64
CA HIS A 316 -15.03 -13.73 -8.09
C HIS A 316 -13.61 -13.33 -7.72
N ILE A 317 -13.18 -13.61 -6.51
CA ILE A 317 -11.81 -13.35 -6.01
C ILE A 317 -10.77 -14.13 -6.82
N HIS A 318 -11.03 -15.40 -7.13
CA HIS A 318 -10.14 -16.20 -7.97
C HIS A 318 -10.01 -15.63 -9.38
N ARG A 319 -11.12 -15.16 -9.98
CA ARG A 319 -11.05 -14.48 -11.30
C ARG A 319 -10.21 -13.22 -11.28
N ILE A 320 -10.34 -12.39 -10.23
CA ILE A 320 -9.51 -11.17 -10.06
C ILE A 320 -8.05 -11.54 -9.91
N TYR A 321 -7.75 -12.55 -9.11
CA TYR A 321 -6.40 -13.04 -8.90
C TYR A 321 -5.75 -13.53 -10.21
N GLU A 322 -6.46 -14.33 -11.00
CA GLU A 322 -5.99 -14.81 -12.28
C GLU A 322 -5.78 -13.67 -13.31
N ASP A 323 -6.68 -12.70 -13.35
CA ASP A 323 -6.50 -11.51 -14.21
C ASP A 323 -5.29 -10.68 -13.76
N ALA A 324 -5.12 -10.51 -12.48
CA ALA A 324 -3.99 -9.79 -11.90
C ALA A 324 -2.64 -10.46 -12.23
N LYS A 325 -2.56 -11.80 -12.16
CA LYS A 325 -1.38 -12.54 -12.61
C LYS A 325 -1.07 -12.34 -14.08
N LYS A 326 -2.08 -12.35 -14.96
CA LYS A 326 -1.90 -12.05 -16.39
C LYS A 326 -1.34 -10.64 -16.60
N CYS A 327 -1.83 -9.65 -15.84
CA CYS A 327 -1.35 -8.27 -15.93
C CYS A 327 0.15 -8.15 -15.61
N ILE A 328 0.63 -8.88 -14.60
CA ILE A 328 2.06 -8.89 -14.19
C ILE A 328 2.97 -9.34 -15.34
N TRP A 329 2.56 -10.39 -16.06
CA TRP A 329 3.37 -11.00 -17.13
C TRP A 329 3.18 -10.34 -18.50
N ALA A 330 2.19 -9.49 -18.66
CA ALA A 330 1.94 -8.76 -19.90
C ALA A 330 3.05 -7.74 -20.20
N GLN A 331 3.28 -7.49 -21.49
CA GLN A 331 4.19 -6.48 -22.01
C GLN A 331 3.45 -5.53 -22.95
N LEU A 332 3.98 -4.32 -23.13
CA LEU A 332 3.47 -3.41 -24.14
C LEU A 332 3.65 -4.02 -25.54
N PRO A 333 2.62 -4.00 -26.41
CA PRO A 333 2.75 -4.44 -27.78
C PRO A 333 3.85 -3.70 -28.53
N GLU A 334 4.42 -4.33 -29.53
CA GLU A 334 5.36 -3.66 -30.46
C GLU A 334 4.65 -2.49 -31.15
N GLY A 335 5.30 -1.33 -31.24
CA GLY A 335 4.69 -0.12 -31.82
C GLY A 335 3.67 0.58 -30.90
N PHE A 336 3.54 0.19 -29.65
CA PHE A 336 2.60 0.84 -28.72
C PHE A 336 2.86 2.36 -28.60
N GLU A 337 4.11 2.79 -28.66
CA GLU A 337 4.50 4.20 -28.63
C GLU A 337 3.84 5.03 -29.74
N ASP A 338 3.52 4.44 -30.89
CA ASP A 338 2.87 5.12 -32.00
C ASP A 338 1.38 5.43 -31.71
N THR A 339 0.79 4.75 -30.72
CA THR A 339 -0.59 5.00 -30.28
C THR A 339 -0.70 6.20 -29.32
N ILE A 340 0.42 6.66 -28.79
CA ILE A 340 0.50 7.79 -27.86
C ILE A 340 0.91 9.06 -28.62
N PRO A 341 0.14 10.15 -28.57
CA PRO A 341 0.49 11.39 -29.27
C PRO A 341 1.86 11.94 -28.86
N GLY A 342 2.79 11.97 -29.80
CA GLY A 342 4.18 12.34 -29.54
C GLY A 342 5.01 11.24 -28.89
N GLY A 343 4.59 9.99 -28.93
CA GLY A 343 5.27 8.86 -28.29
C GLY A 343 6.66 8.61 -28.88
N VAL A 344 7.63 8.45 -28.00
CA VAL A 344 9.03 8.11 -28.30
C VAL A 344 9.41 6.88 -27.52
N GLY A 345 9.51 5.74 -28.19
CA GLY A 345 9.86 4.47 -27.56
C GLY A 345 11.29 4.48 -27.03
N ILE A 346 11.46 4.16 -25.78
CA ILE A 346 12.72 3.88 -25.10
C ILE A 346 12.58 2.64 -24.23
N LYS A 347 13.66 2.04 -23.77
CA LYS A 347 13.63 0.85 -22.94
C LYS A 347 14.69 0.88 -21.85
N THR A 348 14.50 0.02 -20.88
CA THR A 348 15.45 -0.19 -19.79
C THR A 348 16.47 -1.27 -20.16
N GLN A 349 17.35 -1.58 -19.21
CA GLN A 349 18.36 -2.65 -19.34
C GLN A 349 17.77 -4.05 -19.17
N SER A 350 16.47 -4.16 -18.82
CA SER A 350 15.81 -5.46 -18.71
C SER A 350 15.83 -6.22 -20.04
N ASN A 351 16.34 -7.45 -20.03
CA ASN A 351 16.42 -8.29 -21.22
C ASN A 351 15.04 -8.80 -21.65
N ASP A 352 14.21 -9.17 -20.68
CA ASP A 352 12.84 -9.66 -20.87
C ASP A 352 11.99 -9.41 -19.62
N ARG A 353 10.75 -9.91 -19.60
CA ARG A 353 9.83 -9.74 -18.48
C ARG A 353 10.28 -10.47 -17.21
N ASN A 354 10.93 -11.62 -17.31
CA ASN A 354 11.50 -12.33 -16.16
C ASN A 354 12.61 -11.51 -15.51
N ASP A 355 13.55 -11.00 -16.32
CA ASP A 355 14.63 -10.14 -15.84
C ASP A 355 14.07 -8.88 -15.14
N TYR A 356 13.05 -8.25 -15.74
CA TYR A 356 12.36 -7.11 -15.16
C TYR A 356 11.74 -7.41 -13.78
N ILE A 357 11.16 -8.59 -13.60
CA ILE A 357 10.50 -8.99 -12.35
C ILE A 357 11.52 -9.40 -11.29
N LEU A 358 12.49 -10.24 -11.66
CA LEU A 358 13.43 -10.84 -10.72
C LEU A 358 14.63 -9.94 -10.38
N HIS A 359 14.94 -8.96 -11.24
CA HIS A 359 16.05 -8.04 -11.07
C HIS A 359 15.57 -6.59 -11.22
N PRO A 360 14.90 -6.00 -10.18
CA PRO A 360 14.28 -4.68 -10.25
C PRO A 360 15.16 -3.57 -10.80
N VAL A 361 16.46 -3.60 -10.49
CA VAL A 361 17.44 -2.61 -10.96
C VAL A 361 17.54 -2.56 -12.49
N SER A 362 17.31 -3.69 -13.18
CA SER A 362 17.31 -3.74 -14.65
C SER A 362 16.20 -2.87 -15.25
N GLY A 363 15.04 -2.81 -14.59
CA GLY A 363 13.89 -1.98 -14.96
C GLY A 363 13.97 -0.53 -14.51
N GLU A 364 15.00 -0.15 -13.76
CA GLU A 364 15.23 1.22 -13.28
C GLU A 364 16.25 1.98 -14.13
N SER A 365 17.14 1.27 -14.81
CA SER A 365 18.23 1.82 -15.62
C SER A 365 17.87 1.79 -17.09
N LEU A 366 18.10 2.90 -17.80
CA LEU A 366 17.89 2.98 -19.25
C LEU A 366 19.00 2.27 -20.01
N ASP A 367 18.67 1.68 -21.16
CA ASP A 367 19.67 1.11 -22.04
C ASP A 367 20.50 2.20 -22.76
N PRO A 368 21.71 1.88 -23.25
CA PRO A 368 22.60 2.87 -23.86
C PRO A 368 22.01 3.54 -25.13
N GLU A 369 21.15 2.85 -25.87
CA GLU A 369 20.52 3.41 -27.07
C GLU A 369 19.47 4.45 -26.69
N SER A 370 18.65 4.13 -25.69
CA SER A 370 17.67 5.05 -25.12
C SER A 370 18.32 6.32 -24.56
N ILE A 371 19.45 6.19 -23.86
CA ILE A 371 20.22 7.35 -23.38
C ILE A 371 20.67 8.23 -24.55
N ARG A 372 21.29 7.65 -25.59
CA ARG A 372 21.68 8.41 -26.79
C ARG A 372 20.51 9.09 -27.49
N ARG A 373 19.33 8.46 -27.49
CA ARG A 373 18.10 9.03 -28.05
C ARG A 373 17.63 10.25 -27.24
N LEU A 374 17.64 10.17 -25.92
CA LEU A 374 17.33 11.27 -25.02
C LEU A 374 18.32 12.43 -25.14
N GLU A 375 19.62 12.15 -25.27
CA GLU A 375 20.66 13.17 -25.47
C GLU A 375 20.44 13.97 -26.78
N LYS A 376 20.03 13.30 -27.85
CA LYS A 376 19.64 13.97 -29.10
C LYS A 376 18.43 14.87 -28.92
N LEU A 377 17.39 14.40 -28.21
CA LEU A 377 16.21 15.21 -27.90
C LEU A 377 16.57 16.40 -27.01
N LYS A 378 17.44 16.21 -26.01
CA LYS A 378 17.95 17.29 -25.15
C LYS A 378 18.58 18.41 -25.97
N VAL A 379 19.44 18.09 -26.93
CA VAL A 379 20.06 19.08 -27.83
C VAL A 379 18.99 19.79 -28.67
N LEU A 380 18.01 19.07 -29.19
CA LEU A 380 16.92 19.63 -29.99
C LEU A 380 16.03 20.59 -29.20
N HIS A 381 15.74 20.25 -27.96
CA HIS A 381 14.84 21.01 -27.08
C HIS A 381 15.54 22.20 -26.41
N GLY A 382 16.83 22.06 -26.08
CA GLY A 382 17.55 23.07 -25.29
C GLY A 382 16.78 23.37 -24.00
N GLU A 383 16.49 24.64 -23.72
CA GLU A 383 15.76 25.09 -22.53
C GLU A 383 14.27 25.38 -22.76
N LYS A 384 13.71 24.97 -23.90
CA LYS A 384 12.35 25.34 -24.30
C LYS A 384 11.27 24.77 -23.38
N HIS A 385 11.50 23.60 -22.80
CA HIS A 385 10.51 22.87 -22.00
C HIS A 385 11.01 22.65 -20.59
N ASP A 386 10.13 22.79 -19.59
CA ASP A 386 10.42 22.54 -18.17
C ASP A 386 9.75 21.27 -17.65
N THR A 387 8.82 20.70 -18.40
CA THR A 387 8.01 19.55 -18.00
C THR A 387 8.03 18.47 -19.08
N LEU A 388 8.34 17.23 -18.69
CA LEU A 388 8.33 16.06 -19.55
C LEU A 388 7.24 15.09 -19.08
N LEU A 389 6.52 14.50 -20.05
CA LEU A 389 5.61 13.38 -19.82
C LEU A 389 6.33 12.07 -20.11
N VAL A 390 6.15 11.12 -19.22
CA VAL A 390 6.70 9.77 -19.33
C VAL A 390 5.58 8.78 -19.14
N LEU A 391 5.59 7.67 -19.85
CA LEU A 391 4.66 6.55 -19.73
C LEU A 391 5.46 5.25 -19.65
N SER A 392 5.15 4.36 -18.71
CA SER A 392 5.77 3.04 -18.64
C SER A 392 4.78 1.94 -18.31
N ASP A 393 5.12 0.71 -18.66
CA ASP A 393 4.30 -0.47 -18.39
C ASP A 393 4.21 -0.84 -16.92
N GLY A 394 5.23 -0.54 -16.12
CA GLY A 394 5.23 -0.91 -14.72
C GLY A 394 5.00 -2.41 -14.51
N LEU A 395 4.24 -2.77 -13.50
CA LEU A 395 3.80 -4.15 -13.25
C LEU A 395 2.46 -4.49 -13.91
N ASN A 396 1.90 -3.58 -14.74
CA ASN A 396 0.60 -3.78 -15.37
C ASN A 396 0.55 -3.14 -16.77
N ALA A 397 1.20 -3.78 -17.74
CA ALA A 397 1.15 -3.32 -19.12
C ALA A 397 -0.29 -3.27 -19.69
N LEU A 398 -1.18 -4.15 -19.20
CA LEU A 398 -2.57 -4.16 -19.65
C LEU A 398 -3.34 -2.91 -19.21
N ALA A 399 -2.94 -2.23 -18.13
CA ALA A 399 -3.53 -0.94 -17.77
C ALA A 399 -3.29 0.13 -18.84
N ASN A 400 -2.14 0.07 -19.53
CA ASN A 400 -1.81 1.00 -20.60
C ASN A 400 -2.58 0.70 -21.91
N THR A 401 -2.96 -0.57 -22.12
CA THR A 401 -3.60 -1.03 -23.36
C THR A 401 -5.11 -1.24 -23.22
N THR A 402 -5.68 -1.11 -22.02
CA THR A 402 -7.12 -1.24 -21.79
C THR A 402 -7.86 0.01 -22.27
N GLY A 403 -8.61 -0.14 -23.35
CA GLY A 403 -9.28 0.99 -23.97
C GLY A 403 -8.31 2.10 -24.34
N ASP A 404 -8.76 3.34 -24.23
CA ASP A 404 -7.94 4.53 -24.52
C ASP A 404 -7.42 5.24 -23.26
N GLN A 405 -7.56 4.63 -22.08
CA GLN A 405 -7.36 5.34 -20.80
C GLN A 405 -5.95 5.95 -20.63
N ALA A 406 -4.90 5.29 -21.12
CA ALA A 406 -3.54 5.83 -21.02
C ALA A 406 -3.36 7.02 -21.97
N ARG A 407 -3.84 6.93 -23.20
CA ARG A 407 -3.83 8.01 -24.18
C ARG A 407 -4.64 9.21 -23.67
N GLU A 408 -5.86 8.97 -23.22
CA GLU A 408 -6.73 10.01 -22.65
C GLU A 408 -6.06 10.70 -21.45
N LEU A 409 -5.45 9.94 -20.55
CA LEU A 409 -4.74 10.49 -19.38
C LEU A 409 -3.58 11.38 -19.81
N ILE A 410 -2.77 10.96 -20.79
CA ILE A 410 -1.63 11.76 -21.32
C ILE A 410 -2.14 13.06 -21.98
N GLU A 411 -3.20 12.99 -22.77
CA GLU A 411 -3.81 14.17 -23.41
C GLU A 411 -4.36 15.15 -22.37
N GLN A 412 -5.07 14.66 -21.36
CA GLN A 412 -5.60 15.47 -20.26
C GLN A 412 -4.48 16.09 -19.43
N LEU A 413 -3.44 15.32 -19.07
CA LEU A 413 -2.27 15.85 -18.36
C LEU A 413 -1.61 16.98 -19.15
N ARG A 414 -1.37 16.77 -20.44
CA ARG A 414 -0.77 17.79 -21.30
C ARG A 414 -1.61 19.08 -21.31
N SER A 415 -2.94 18.94 -21.47
CA SER A 415 -3.87 20.07 -21.47
C SER A 415 -3.87 20.84 -20.15
N GLU A 416 -3.99 20.15 -19.03
CA GLU A 416 -4.01 20.77 -17.68
C GLU A 416 -2.68 21.46 -17.38
N LEU A 417 -1.53 20.83 -17.68
CA LEU A 417 -0.21 21.40 -17.41
C LEU A 417 0.10 22.63 -18.27
N ILE A 418 -0.31 22.63 -19.55
CA ILE A 418 -0.19 23.81 -20.42
C ILE A 418 -1.09 24.94 -19.92
N SER A 419 -2.32 24.62 -19.47
CA SER A 419 -3.24 25.61 -18.89
C SER A 419 -2.66 26.25 -17.63
N ASP A 420 -1.84 25.52 -16.87
CA ASP A 420 -1.12 25.98 -15.70
C ASP A 420 0.17 26.77 -16.03
N GLY A 421 0.42 27.04 -17.32
CA GLY A 421 1.57 27.82 -17.79
C GLY A 421 2.87 27.03 -17.85
N ARG A 422 2.84 25.69 -17.78
CA ARG A 422 4.01 24.83 -17.93
C ARG A 422 4.40 24.69 -19.41
N ARG A 423 5.69 24.65 -19.67
CA ARG A 423 6.25 24.41 -21.00
C ARG A 423 6.48 22.92 -21.22
N VAL A 424 5.39 22.21 -21.51
CA VAL A 424 5.40 20.74 -21.69
C VAL A 424 6.07 20.38 -23.02
N ALA A 425 7.01 19.42 -22.99
CA ALA A 425 7.63 18.89 -24.20
C ALA A 425 6.59 18.21 -25.11
N PRO A 426 6.72 18.32 -26.44
CA PRO A 426 5.78 17.68 -27.38
C PRO A 426 5.87 16.15 -27.36
N GLU A 427 7.02 15.59 -27.02
CA GLU A 427 7.21 14.14 -26.93
C GLU A 427 6.71 13.59 -25.59
N VAL A 428 6.35 12.30 -25.61
CA VAL A 428 6.07 11.46 -24.45
C VAL A 428 7.03 10.28 -24.46
N MET A 429 7.86 10.15 -23.45
CA MET A 429 8.81 9.04 -23.36
C MET A 429 8.06 7.78 -22.95
N VAL A 430 7.89 6.82 -23.88
CA VAL A 430 7.25 5.53 -23.61
C VAL A 430 8.31 4.50 -23.30
N ILE A 431 8.40 4.10 -22.02
CA ILE A 431 9.45 3.20 -21.52
C ILE A 431 8.91 1.77 -21.47
N ARG A 432 9.55 0.86 -22.20
CA ARG A 432 9.30 -0.59 -22.09
C ARG A 432 10.10 -1.17 -20.93
N SER A 433 9.47 -2.02 -20.14
CA SER A 433 10.01 -2.60 -18.90
C SER A 433 10.48 -1.50 -17.94
N GLY A 434 9.68 -0.42 -17.79
CA GLY A 434 10.03 0.75 -17.00
C GLY A 434 9.43 0.70 -15.60
N ARG A 435 10.28 0.75 -14.57
CA ARG A 435 9.89 1.04 -13.18
C ARG A 435 9.88 2.55 -12.95
N VAL A 436 9.36 2.99 -11.81
CA VAL A 436 9.26 4.43 -11.46
C VAL A 436 10.60 5.15 -11.61
N ARG A 437 11.69 4.55 -11.13
CA ARG A 437 13.03 5.15 -11.20
C ARG A 437 13.56 5.35 -12.63
N ALA A 438 13.09 4.57 -13.61
CA ALA A 438 13.43 4.83 -15.02
C ALA A 438 12.98 6.22 -15.46
N GLY A 439 11.85 6.73 -14.95
CA GLY A 439 11.41 8.11 -15.16
C GLY A 439 12.38 9.14 -14.59
N TYR A 440 12.99 8.86 -13.44
CA TYR A 440 14.03 9.74 -12.87
C TYR A 440 15.28 9.76 -13.75
N ARG A 441 15.68 8.61 -14.33
CA ARG A 441 16.82 8.55 -15.29
C ARG A 441 16.54 9.34 -16.56
N VAL A 442 15.28 9.36 -17.03
CA VAL A 442 14.88 10.28 -18.13
C VAL A 442 15.12 11.72 -17.70
N GLY A 443 14.65 12.12 -16.52
CA GLY A 443 14.85 13.49 -16.00
C GLY A 443 16.33 13.84 -15.82
N GLU A 444 17.13 12.98 -15.21
CA GLU A 444 18.57 13.17 -15.07
C GLU A 444 19.26 13.41 -16.43
N THR A 445 18.92 12.62 -17.45
CA THR A 445 19.49 12.78 -18.79
C THR A 445 19.06 14.08 -19.46
N MET A 446 17.75 14.37 -19.45
CA MET A 446 17.17 15.50 -20.17
C MET A 446 17.44 16.86 -19.50
N PHE A 447 17.56 16.87 -18.17
CA PHE A 447 17.67 18.10 -17.39
C PHE A 447 19.08 18.41 -16.88
N GLN A 448 20.03 17.50 -17.04
CA GLN A 448 21.43 17.73 -16.64
C GLN A 448 21.98 19.04 -17.20
N GLY A 449 22.54 19.89 -16.34
CA GLY A 449 23.15 21.17 -16.70
C GLY A 449 22.13 22.29 -16.98
N ARG A 450 20.84 22.06 -16.73
CA ARG A 450 19.79 23.10 -16.86
C ARG A 450 19.56 23.82 -15.55
N GLU A 451 19.02 25.01 -15.63
CA GLU A 451 18.60 25.82 -14.48
C GLU A 451 17.08 25.84 -14.32
N GLY A 452 16.62 26.28 -13.14
CA GLY A 452 15.23 26.45 -12.81
C GLY A 452 14.55 25.17 -12.34
N ARG A 453 13.25 25.27 -12.12
CA ARG A 453 12.40 24.18 -11.63
C ARG A 453 11.95 23.29 -12.80
N LEU A 454 12.29 22.01 -12.75
CA LEU A 454 12.08 21.05 -13.83
C LEU A 454 11.28 19.84 -13.33
N GLN A 455 10.38 19.32 -14.16
CA GLN A 455 9.41 18.32 -13.73
C GLN A 455 9.37 17.09 -14.64
N ILE A 456 9.21 15.92 -14.01
CA ILE A 456 8.79 14.68 -14.65
C ILE A 456 7.39 14.33 -14.14
N VAL A 457 6.47 14.09 -15.06
CA VAL A 457 5.14 13.55 -14.78
C VAL A 457 5.07 12.17 -15.43
N HIS A 458 5.25 11.14 -14.63
CA HIS A 458 5.43 9.76 -15.08
C HIS A 458 4.18 8.93 -14.81
N VAL A 459 3.49 8.52 -15.85
CA VAL A 459 2.37 7.58 -15.81
C VAL A 459 2.91 6.16 -15.83
N VAL A 460 2.49 5.34 -14.88
CA VAL A 460 2.98 3.95 -14.70
C VAL A 460 1.80 3.00 -14.61
N GLY A 461 1.87 1.84 -15.25
CA GLY A 461 0.93 0.75 -15.01
C GLY A 461 1.06 0.24 -13.57
N GLU A 462 0.01 0.45 -12.76
CA GLU A 462 0.03 0.15 -11.33
C GLU A 462 -0.11 -1.35 -11.07
N ARG A 463 0.30 -1.82 -9.90
CA ARG A 463 0.13 -3.22 -9.49
C ARG A 463 -1.33 -3.62 -9.63
N PRO A 464 -1.64 -4.75 -10.28
CA PRO A 464 -3.00 -5.25 -10.36
C PRO A 464 -3.42 -5.87 -9.02
N GLY A 465 -4.73 -5.89 -8.72
CA GLY A 465 -5.24 -6.53 -7.49
C GLY A 465 -6.67 -6.13 -7.12
N SER A 466 -7.10 -4.94 -7.51
CA SER A 466 -8.44 -4.42 -7.16
C SER A 466 -9.57 -4.84 -8.11
N GLY A 467 -9.27 -5.65 -9.13
CA GLY A 467 -10.19 -5.88 -10.26
C GLY A 467 -10.22 -4.74 -11.29
N HIS A 468 -9.50 -3.65 -11.02
CA HIS A 468 -9.32 -2.52 -11.93
C HIS A 468 -7.91 -2.53 -12.51
N ARG A 469 -7.78 -2.27 -13.81
CA ARG A 469 -6.48 -2.08 -14.48
C ARG A 469 -6.09 -0.63 -14.38
N THR A 470 -5.46 -0.26 -13.26
CA THR A 470 -5.19 1.13 -12.92
C THR A 470 -3.82 1.62 -13.33
N LEU A 471 -3.75 2.93 -13.57
CA LEU A 471 -2.54 3.72 -13.77
C LEU A 471 -2.28 4.57 -12.53
N SER A 472 -1.03 4.92 -12.31
CA SER A 472 -0.61 5.94 -11.33
C SER A 472 0.22 7.02 -12.00
N ILE A 473 0.16 8.24 -11.47
CA ILE A 473 0.98 9.38 -11.91
C ILE A 473 1.99 9.69 -10.80
N TYR A 474 3.27 9.58 -11.10
CA TYR A 474 4.36 9.99 -10.24
C TYR A 474 4.83 11.39 -10.65
N ILE A 475 4.69 12.36 -9.77
CA ILE A 475 4.94 13.78 -10.01
C ILE A 475 6.21 14.16 -9.27
N THR A 476 7.26 14.43 -10.01
CA THR A 476 8.58 14.77 -9.47
C THR A 476 8.99 16.16 -9.93
N SER A 477 9.29 17.04 -8.98
CA SER A 477 9.71 18.42 -9.26
C SER A 477 10.97 18.75 -8.47
N ALA A 478 12.03 19.12 -9.17
CA ALA A 478 13.33 19.48 -8.57
C ALA A 478 14.03 20.58 -9.36
N ASP A 479 14.96 21.26 -8.71
CA ASP A 479 15.82 22.22 -9.38
C ASP A 479 16.85 21.52 -10.29
N GLY A 480 17.25 22.16 -11.37
CA GLY A 480 18.20 21.61 -12.33
C GLY A 480 19.52 21.15 -11.72
N GLY A 481 19.98 21.82 -10.65
CA GLY A 481 21.15 21.40 -9.89
C GLY A 481 20.95 20.03 -9.19
N THR A 482 19.74 19.72 -8.73
CA THR A 482 19.39 18.42 -8.15
C THR A 482 19.32 17.35 -9.24
N TRP A 483 18.69 17.64 -10.39
CA TRP A 483 18.64 16.75 -11.54
C TRP A 483 20.02 16.40 -12.10
N SER A 484 20.99 17.30 -11.93
CA SER A 484 22.37 17.10 -12.40
C SER A 484 23.21 16.20 -11.49
N GLN A 485 22.68 15.82 -10.33
CA GLN A 485 23.34 14.91 -9.38
C GLN A 485 22.70 13.52 -9.46
N ALA A 486 23.47 12.55 -9.93
CA ALA A 486 22.99 11.18 -10.08
C ALA A 486 22.35 10.64 -8.78
N SER A 487 21.18 10.03 -8.90
CA SER A 487 20.43 9.40 -7.80
C SER A 487 20.03 10.36 -6.65
N LYS A 488 20.03 11.67 -6.86
CA LYS A 488 19.49 12.63 -5.88
C LYS A 488 17.98 12.80 -5.98
N VAL A 489 17.43 12.56 -7.16
CA VAL A 489 15.99 12.53 -7.38
C VAL A 489 15.48 11.12 -7.12
N ASP A 490 14.61 10.96 -6.13
CA ASP A 490 14.00 9.69 -5.76
C ASP A 490 12.60 9.92 -5.16
N HIS A 491 12.00 8.90 -4.58
CA HIS A 491 10.65 8.90 -4.03
C HIS A 491 10.41 9.97 -2.97
N ASN A 492 11.43 10.38 -2.22
CA ASN A 492 11.35 11.40 -1.17
C ASN A 492 10.81 12.76 -1.66
N ILE A 493 11.02 13.09 -2.93
CA ILE A 493 10.54 14.35 -3.55
C ILE A 493 9.44 14.12 -4.58
N THR A 494 8.88 12.90 -4.64
CA THR A 494 7.84 12.52 -5.58
C THR A 494 6.48 12.47 -4.89
N LYS A 495 5.44 12.97 -5.55
CA LYS A 495 4.05 12.82 -5.14
C LYS A 495 3.33 11.90 -6.11
N VAL A 496 2.31 11.19 -5.63
CA VAL A 496 1.61 10.16 -6.42
C VAL A 496 0.11 10.39 -6.43
N VAL A 497 -0.49 10.16 -7.61
CA VAL A 497 -1.94 10.00 -7.78
C VAL A 497 -2.17 8.60 -8.32
N SER A 498 -2.80 7.74 -7.54
CA SER A 498 -3.03 6.32 -7.87
C SER A 498 -4.49 5.99 -8.19
N GLY A 499 -4.71 4.78 -8.68
CA GLY A 499 -6.06 4.24 -8.90
C GLY A 499 -6.78 4.82 -10.11
N ILE A 500 -6.07 5.23 -11.16
CA ILE A 500 -6.64 5.89 -12.33
C ILE A 500 -7.06 4.84 -13.36
N ALA A 501 -8.36 4.78 -13.63
CA ALA A 501 -8.96 3.93 -14.67
C ALA A 501 -10.35 4.47 -15.02
N HIS A 502 -10.92 4.06 -16.16
CA HIS A 502 -12.32 4.38 -16.49
C HIS A 502 -13.31 3.83 -15.46
N THR A 503 -12.94 2.75 -14.78
CA THR A 503 -13.75 2.07 -13.74
C THR A 503 -13.44 2.51 -12.32
N ALA A 504 -12.52 3.46 -12.11
CA ALA A 504 -12.11 3.95 -10.80
C ALA A 504 -11.96 5.49 -10.79
N LEU A 505 -10.79 6.05 -10.46
CA LEU A 505 -10.54 7.48 -10.65
C LEU A 505 -10.37 7.77 -12.14
N VAL A 506 -11.36 8.39 -12.76
CA VAL A 506 -11.33 8.63 -14.22
C VAL A 506 -10.14 9.49 -14.66
N PRO A 507 -9.56 9.27 -15.86
CA PRO A 507 -8.35 9.93 -16.35
C PRO A 507 -8.36 11.45 -16.19
N LYS A 508 -9.48 12.10 -16.50
CA LYS A 508 -9.64 13.56 -16.33
C LYS A 508 -9.41 14.04 -14.90
N LEU A 509 -10.02 13.37 -13.91
CA LEU A 509 -9.87 13.74 -12.49
C LEU A 509 -8.46 13.42 -11.98
N GLY A 510 -7.85 12.33 -12.47
CA GLY A 510 -6.45 11.98 -12.21
C GLY A 510 -5.51 13.10 -12.68
N ALA A 511 -5.67 13.55 -13.93
CA ALA A 511 -4.88 14.64 -14.51
C ALA A 511 -5.05 15.98 -13.75
N GLN A 512 -6.28 16.36 -13.42
CA GLN A 512 -6.58 17.56 -12.65
C GLN A 512 -5.97 17.52 -11.24
N THR A 513 -6.01 16.36 -10.61
CA THR A 513 -5.39 16.17 -9.29
C THR A 513 -3.88 16.29 -9.36
N ALA A 514 -3.24 15.69 -10.39
CA ALA A 514 -1.81 15.79 -10.62
C ALA A 514 -1.38 17.25 -10.88
N ALA A 515 -2.08 17.97 -11.73
CA ALA A 515 -1.82 19.39 -11.99
C ALA A 515 -1.92 20.25 -10.72
N ARG A 516 -2.96 20.02 -9.88
CA ARG A 516 -3.11 20.70 -8.59
C ARG A 516 -1.94 20.43 -7.64
N ILE A 517 -1.48 19.18 -7.55
CA ILE A 517 -0.31 18.81 -6.74
C ILE A 517 0.93 19.55 -7.25
N LEU A 518 1.15 19.56 -8.57
CA LEU A 518 2.30 20.20 -9.16
C LEU A 518 2.34 21.72 -8.94
N ARG A 519 1.17 22.39 -8.91
CA ARG A 519 1.07 23.79 -8.51
C ARG A 519 1.57 24.03 -7.09
N GLY A 520 1.29 23.11 -6.18
CA GLY A 520 1.75 23.18 -4.78
C GLY A 520 3.24 22.91 -4.59
N LEU A 521 3.91 22.31 -5.57
CA LEU A 521 5.34 22.00 -5.55
C LEU A 521 6.21 23.09 -6.23
N GLY A 522 5.61 23.99 -6.93
CA GLY A 522 6.27 25.03 -7.70
C GLY A 522 6.32 26.33 -7.10
#